data_fe8f5ef33e01551e48cb6e98ea5427a0
#
_entry.id   fe8f5ef33e01551e48cb6e98ea5427a0
#
_cell.length_a   1.000
_cell.length_b   1.000
_cell.length_c   1.000
_cell.angle_alpha   90.00
_cell.angle_beta   90.00
_cell.angle_gamma   90.00
#
_symmetry.space_group_name_H-M   'P 1'
#
loop_
_entity.id
_entity.type
_entity.pdbx_description
1 polymer ?
#
loop_
_entity_poly.entity_id
_entity_poly.type
_entity_poly.pdbx_seq_one_letter_code
_entity_poly.pdbx_strand_id
1 'polypeptide(L)'
;MRIGIVGLPQCGKTTLFQLLTNNPGQKASSKANIGIARVLDPRVTQLSQIFNPKKTTYATIEMIDISGPPKGQLETLKDVDAIVQVLRAFDSGTAAEPMRELAEIQSELILTDWGLLETRLERIEKERARGANSTSAREIALLHQFKEALEQEQPLWAME
;
A
#
# COMPACT_ATOMS: atom_id res chain seq x y z
N MET A 1 -4.97 -11.62 4.02
CA MET A 1 -4.59 -10.60 3.03
C MET A 1 -4.85 -9.23 3.65
N ARG A 2 -3.82 -8.38 3.66
CA ARG A 2 -3.88 -7.01 4.18
C ARG A 2 -3.77 -6.03 3.03
N ILE A 3 -4.65 -5.04 2.99
CA ILE A 3 -4.68 -4.01 1.95
C ILE A 3 -4.55 -2.63 2.59
N GLY A 4 -3.54 -1.86 2.18
CA GLY A 4 -3.36 -0.48 2.57
C GLY A 4 -4.10 0.47 1.63
N ILE A 5 -4.84 1.44 2.18
CA ILE A 5 -5.51 2.48 1.41
C ILE A 5 -4.66 3.74 1.46
N VAL A 6 -4.20 4.21 0.31
CA VAL A 6 -3.37 5.41 0.17
C VAL A 6 -4.03 6.44 -0.74
N GLY A 7 -3.64 7.69 -0.61
CA GLY A 7 -4.14 8.79 -1.43
C GLY A 7 -3.87 10.13 -0.76
N LEU A 8 -4.09 11.21 -1.49
CA LEU A 8 -3.92 12.56 -0.99
C LEU A 8 -4.95 12.90 0.10
N PRO A 9 -4.71 13.91 0.94
CA PRO A 9 -5.70 14.38 1.89
C PRO A 9 -7.03 14.72 1.20
N GLN A 10 -8.14 14.37 1.85
CA GLN A 10 -9.51 14.67 1.38
C GLN A 10 -9.94 13.98 0.06
N CYS A 11 -9.20 12.98 -0.44
CA CYS A 11 -9.62 12.21 -1.63
C CYS A 11 -10.72 11.17 -1.37
N GLY A 12 -11.14 10.96 -0.12
CA GLY A 12 -12.21 10.03 0.23
C GLY A 12 -11.77 8.68 0.81
N LYS A 13 -10.49 8.50 1.17
CA LYS A 13 -9.96 7.24 1.74
C LYS A 13 -10.78 6.69 2.91
N THR A 14 -10.98 7.51 3.92
CA THR A 14 -11.71 7.10 5.14
C THR A 14 -13.17 6.79 4.84
N THR A 15 -13.78 7.51 3.90
CA THR A 15 -15.15 7.20 3.45
C THR A 15 -15.22 5.83 2.78
N LEU A 16 -14.27 5.55 1.86
CA LEU A 16 -14.16 4.25 1.22
C LEU A 16 -13.92 3.13 2.24
N PHE A 17 -12.98 3.33 3.17
CA PHE A 17 -12.70 2.39 4.26
C PHE A 17 -13.95 2.07 5.09
N GLN A 18 -14.70 3.09 5.50
CA GLN A 18 -15.93 2.93 6.29
C GLN A 18 -17.01 2.15 5.53
N LEU A 19 -17.16 2.40 4.23
CA LEU A 19 -18.09 1.66 3.38
C LEU A 19 -17.69 0.19 3.25
N LEU A 20 -16.42 -0.10 3.02
CA LEU A 20 -15.91 -1.46 2.83
C LEU A 20 -15.94 -2.29 4.12
N THR A 21 -15.67 -1.66 5.25
CA THR A 21 -15.62 -2.35 6.56
C THR A 21 -16.96 -2.36 7.28
N ASN A 22 -18.00 -1.73 6.70
CA ASN A 22 -19.32 -1.61 7.30
C ASN A 22 -19.29 -0.93 8.69
N ASN A 23 -18.40 0.03 8.88
CA ASN A 23 -18.14 0.69 10.17
C ASN A 23 -18.30 2.22 10.07
N PRO A 24 -19.55 2.73 9.95
CA PRO A 24 -19.83 4.13 9.61
C PRO A 24 -19.55 5.16 10.72
N GLY A 25 -18.96 4.78 11.83
CA GLY A 25 -18.73 5.68 12.97
C GLY A 25 -17.28 5.90 13.37
N GLN A 26 -16.34 5.29 12.68
CA GLN A 26 -14.93 5.39 13.03
C GLN A 26 -14.38 6.74 12.55
N LYS A 27 -14.08 7.64 13.50
CA LYS A 27 -13.40 8.92 13.19
C LYS A 27 -11.98 8.64 12.69
N ALA A 28 -11.51 9.44 11.74
CA ALA A 28 -10.11 9.43 11.35
C ALA A 28 -9.24 9.56 12.61
N SER A 29 -8.47 8.52 12.90
CA SER A 29 -7.49 8.52 14.00
C SER A 29 -6.18 9.11 13.48
N SER A 30 -5.37 9.69 14.35
CA SER A 30 -3.99 10.05 14.04
C SER A 30 -3.09 8.83 13.77
N LYS A 31 -3.60 7.62 14.07
CA LYS A 31 -3.00 6.33 13.76
C LYS A 31 -3.82 5.63 12.67
N ALA A 32 -3.22 4.65 11.99
CA ALA A 32 -3.91 3.84 11.01
C ALA A 32 -5.17 3.18 11.61
N ASN A 33 -6.29 3.25 10.88
CA ASN A 33 -7.49 2.53 11.22
C ASN A 33 -7.45 1.15 10.56
N ILE A 34 -7.71 0.10 11.33
CA ILE A 34 -7.76 -1.27 10.82
C ILE A 34 -9.20 -1.76 10.88
N GLY A 35 -9.67 -2.35 9.79
CA GLY A 35 -11.01 -2.91 9.69
C GLY A 35 -11.06 -4.16 8.82
N ILE A 36 -12.12 -4.94 8.96
CA ILE A 36 -12.31 -6.18 8.22
C ILE A 36 -13.43 -5.97 7.20
N ALA A 37 -13.08 -6.08 5.92
CA ALA A 37 -14.04 -6.12 4.82
C ALA A 37 -14.40 -7.58 4.49
N ARG A 38 -15.69 -7.88 4.30
CA ARG A 38 -16.17 -9.18 3.85
C ARG A 38 -16.28 -9.20 2.33
N VAL A 39 -15.73 -10.23 1.72
CA VAL A 39 -15.87 -10.46 0.28
C VAL A 39 -17.16 -11.25 0.05
N LEU A 40 -18.21 -10.56 -0.37
CA LEU A 40 -19.50 -11.18 -0.67
C LEU A 40 -19.41 -11.86 -2.05
N ASP A 41 -19.24 -13.18 -2.06
CA ASP A 41 -19.23 -13.99 -3.28
C ASP A 41 -20.59 -14.64 -3.48
N PRO A 42 -21.31 -14.34 -4.58
CA PRO A 42 -22.62 -14.95 -4.87
C PRO A 42 -22.57 -16.48 -4.93
N ARG A 43 -21.44 -17.07 -5.34
CA ARG A 43 -21.26 -18.53 -5.41
C ARG A 43 -21.32 -19.16 -4.01
N VAL A 44 -20.70 -18.51 -3.02
CA VAL A 44 -20.77 -18.96 -1.61
C VAL A 44 -22.21 -18.90 -1.10
N THR A 45 -22.94 -17.84 -1.47
CA THR A 45 -24.36 -17.69 -1.11
C THR A 45 -25.23 -18.79 -1.73
N GLN A 46 -25.04 -19.09 -3.02
CA GLN A 46 -25.75 -20.18 -3.70
C GLN A 46 -25.45 -21.56 -3.10
N LEU A 47 -24.17 -21.85 -2.86
CA LEU A 47 -23.76 -23.11 -2.20
C LEU A 47 -24.37 -23.23 -0.81
N SER A 48 -24.42 -22.15 -0.05
CA SER A 48 -25.05 -22.12 1.27
C SER A 48 -26.55 -22.44 1.20
N GLN A 49 -27.25 -21.96 0.17
CA GLN A 49 -28.68 -22.28 -0.03
C GLN A 49 -28.90 -23.74 -0.42
N ILE A 50 -28.01 -24.33 -1.21
CA ILE A 50 -28.11 -25.74 -1.66
C ILE A 50 -27.80 -26.71 -0.50
N PHE A 51 -26.73 -26.47 0.23
CA PHE A 51 -26.23 -27.41 1.25
C PHE A 51 -26.74 -27.12 2.67
N ASN A 52 -27.43 -26.00 2.89
CA ASN A 52 -28.00 -25.55 4.15
C ASN A 52 -27.06 -25.78 5.38
N PRO A 53 -25.83 -25.26 5.36
CA PRO A 53 -24.83 -25.49 6.39
C PRO A 53 -25.21 -24.79 7.70
N LYS A 54 -24.72 -25.30 8.83
CA LYS A 54 -24.91 -24.64 10.13
C LYS A 54 -24.30 -23.23 10.20
N LYS A 55 -23.28 -22.94 9.38
CA LYS A 55 -22.61 -21.64 9.32
C LYS A 55 -22.01 -21.43 7.94
N THR A 56 -22.22 -20.24 7.37
CA THR A 56 -21.56 -19.76 6.15
C THR A 56 -20.51 -18.73 6.51
N THR A 57 -19.28 -18.95 6.06
CA THR A 57 -18.16 -18.04 6.30
C THR A 57 -17.64 -17.50 4.96
N TYR A 58 -17.68 -16.18 4.81
CA TYR A 58 -17.12 -15.49 3.65
C TYR A 58 -15.63 -15.20 3.85
N ALA A 59 -14.90 -15.07 2.75
CA ALA A 59 -13.53 -14.57 2.80
C ALA A 59 -13.50 -13.16 3.38
N THR A 60 -12.42 -12.83 4.06
CA THR A 60 -12.22 -11.51 4.66
C THR A 60 -10.91 -10.91 4.22
N ILE A 61 -10.89 -9.58 4.11
CA ILE A 61 -9.72 -8.76 3.81
C ILE A 61 -9.56 -7.78 4.97
N GLU A 62 -8.35 -7.69 5.51
CA GLU A 62 -7.97 -6.65 6.46
C GLU A 62 -7.63 -5.38 5.70
N MET A 63 -8.37 -4.32 5.93
CA MET A 63 -8.18 -3.00 5.31
C MET A 63 -7.51 -2.08 6.31
N ILE A 64 -6.54 -1.32 5.85
CA ILE A 64 -5.80 -0.35 6.66
C ILE A 64 -5.98 1.03 6.04
N ASP A 65 -6.74 1.92 6.71
CA ASP A 65 -6.88 3.33 6.33
C ASP A 65 -5.78 4.14 7.01
N ILE A 66 -4.88 4.67 6.22
CA ILE A 66 -3.73 5.43 6.70
C ILE A 66 -4.02 6.90 6.54
N SER A 67 -4.25 7.58 7.65
CA SER A 67 -4.46 9.03 7.70
C SER A 67 -3.13 9.78 7.69
N GLY A 68 -3.09 10.94 7.04
CA GLY A 68 -1.93 11.83 7.04
C GLY A 68 -1.35 12.09 5.64
N PRO A 69 -0.25 12.84 5.56
CA PRO A 69 0.44 13.09 4.30
C PRO A 69 1.10 11.81 3.76
N PRO A 70 1.29 11.68 2.44
CA PRO A 70 1.85 10.48 1.81
C PRO A 70 3.12 9.97 2.48
N LYS A 71 4.02 10.87 2.83
CA LYS A 71 5.33 10.57 3.44
C LYS A 71 5.26 9.82 4.77
N GLY A 72 4.20 10.00 5.57
CA GLY A 72 3.98 9.25 6.83
C GLY A 72 3.18 7.97 6.66
N GLN A 73 2.50 7.81 5.52
CA GLN A 73 1.68 6.63 5.22
C GLN A 73 2.54 5.41 4.87
N LEU A 74 3.67 5.63 4.22
CA LEU A 74 4.48 4.59 3.60
C LEU A 74 5.20 3.67 4.61
N GLU A 75 5.52 4.17 5.81
CA GLU A 75 6.07 3.30 6.86
C GLU A 75 5.09 2.23 7.34
N THR A 76 3.79 2.57 7.34
CA THR A 76 2.72 1.65 7.76
C THR A 76 2.40 0.62 6.66
N LEU A 77 2.81 0.89 5.41
CA LEU A 77 2.57 0.01 4.26
C LEU A 77 3.57 -1.16 4.14
N LYS A 78 4.61 -1.20 4.96
CA LYS A 78 5.64 -2.26 4.88
C LYS A 78 5.09 -3.68 5.07
N ASP A 79 3.97 -3.81 5.77
CA ASP A 79 3.36 -5.08 6.15
C ASP A 79 2.04 -5.37 5.40
N VAL A 80 1.78 -4.70 4.26
CA VAL A 80 0.58 -4.96 3.45
C VAL A 80 0.90 -5.79 2.22
N ASP A 81 -0.07 -6.62 1.82
CA ASP A 81 0.05 -7.49 0.64
C ASP A 81 -0.29 -6.74 -0.66
N ALA A 82 -1.09 -5.68 -0.58
CA ALA A 82 -1.49 -4.85 -1.71
C ALA A 82 -1.83 -3.43 -1.29
N ILE A 83 -1.79 -2.50 -2.23
CA ILE A 83 -2.11 -1.08 -2.04
C ILE A 83 -3.29 -0.71 -2.95
N VAL A 84 -4.27 -0.01 -2.39
CA VAL A 84 -5.36 0.63 -3.11
C VAL A 84 -5.13 2.13 -3.11
N GLN A 85 -4.87 2.70 -4.28
CA GLN A 85 -4.71 4.13 -4.45
C GLN A 85 -6.09 4.78 -4.68
N VAL A 86 -6.46 5.73 -3.83
CA VAL A 86 -7.72 6.47 -3.94
C VAL A 86 -7.43 7.85 -4.49
N LEU A 87 -8.00 8.13 -5.65
CA LEU A 87 -7.88 9.40 -6.35
C LEU A 87 -9.19 10.17 -6.27
N ARG A 88 -9.08 11.49 -6.14
CA ARG A 88 -10.25 12.35 -6.10
C ARG A 88 -10.75 12.62 -7.53
N ALA A 89 -12.00 12.26 -7.79
CA ALA A 89 -12.68 12.52 -9.07
C ALA A 89 -13.90 13.47 -8.92
N PHE A 90 -14.04 14.12 -7.74
CA PHE A 90 -15.11 15.05 -7.46
C PHE A 90 -14.56 16.44 -7.11
N ASP A 91 -15.34 17.49 -7.39
CA ASP A 91 -14.98 18.86 -7.04
C ASP A 91 -15.21 19.13 -5.56
N SER A 92 -14.20 19.69 -4.90
CA SER A 92 -14.24 20.10 -3.48
C SER A 92 -13.80 21.55 -3.32
N GLY A 93 -14.28 22.44 -4.22
CA GLY A 93 -13.84 23.83 -4.33
C GLY A 93 -12.64 24.08 -5.25
N THR A 94 -11.97 23.01 -5.68
CA THR A 94 -10.94 23.00 -6.72
C THR A 94 -11.22 21.88 -7.70
N ALA A 95 -10.93 22.10 -8.98
CA ALA A 95 -11.08 21.06 -10.01
C ALA A 95 -10.34 19.78 -9.63
N ALA A 96 -10.94 18.62 -9.91
CA ALA A 96 -10.31 17.33 -9.69
C ALA A 96 -9.26 17.06 -10.78
N GLU A 97 -8.06 16.70 -10.36
CA GLU A 97 -6.94 16.36 -11.26
C GLU A 97 -6.40 14.95 -10.92
N PRO A 98 -7.19 13.86 -11.17
CA PRO A 98 -6.85 12.53 -10.68
C PRO A 98 -5.53 11.99 -11.26
N MET A 99 -5.17 12.34 -12.49
CA MET A 99 -3.90 11.92 -13.10
C MET A 99 -2.69 12.58 -12.43
N ARG A 100 -2.83 13.83 -12.02
CA ARG A 100 -1.79 14.53 -11.27
C ARG A 100 -1.65 13.96 -9.85
N GLU A 101 -2.77 13.68 -9.19
CA GLU A 101 -2.77 13.02 -7.87
C GLU A 101 -2.13 11.64 -7.94
N LEU A 102 -2.39 10.87 -9.01
CA LEU A 102 -1.75 9.57 -9.24
C LEU A 102 -0.24 9.71 -9.38
N ALA A 103 0.23 10.64 -10.22
CA ALA A 103 1.65 10.88 -10.41
C ALA A 103 2.35 11.29 -9.09
N GLU A 104 1.72 12.13 -8.29
CA GLU A 104 2.24 12.56 -6.99
C GLU A 104 2.39 11.36 -6.03
N ILE A 105 1.38 10.49 -5.94
CA ILE A 105 1.45 9.29 -5.09
C ILE A 105 2.55 8.34 -5.60
N GLN A 106 2.66 8.13 -6.90
CA GLN A 106 3.68 7.26 -7.49
C GLN A 106 5.10 7.79 -7.23
N SER A 107 5.32 9.09 -7.37
CA SER A 107 6.61 9.72 -7.08
C SER A 107 7.01 9.55 -5.60
N GLU A 108 6.07 9.71 -4.68
CA GLU A 108 6.34 9.48 -3.25
C GLU A 108 6.67 8.01 -2.93
N LEU A 109 6.02 7.04 -3.61
CA LEU A 109 6.35 5.62 -3.48
C LEU A 109 7.78 5.35 -3.98
N ILE A 110 8.14 5.84 -5.16
CA ILE A 110 9.48 5.70 -5.75
C ILE A 110 10.55 6.31 -4.83
N LEU A 111 10.33 7.52 -4.31
CA LEU A 111 11.25 8.17 -3.38
C LEU A 111 11.44 7.38 -2.08
N THR A 112 10.38 6.74 -1.59
CA THR A 112 10.45 5.91 -0.39
C THR A 112 11.27 4.65 -0.63
N ASP A 113 11.02 3.96 -1.75
CA ASP A 113 11.75 2.76 -2.13
C ASP A 113 13.24 3.09 -2.38
N TRP A 114 13.52 4.21 -3.03
CA TRP A 114 14.88 4.71 -3.24
C TRP A 114 15.60 4.96 -1.91
N GLY A 115 14.97 5.62 -0.95
CA GLY A 115 15.56 5.89 0.37
C GLY A 115 15.83 4.60 1.19
N LEU A 116 14.94 3.61 1.11
CA LEU A 116 15.14 2.30 1.73
C LEU A 116 16.32 1.56 1.11
N LEU A 117 16.44 1.63 -0.21
CA LEU A 117 17.49 0.98 -0.98
C LEU A 117 18.85 1.63 -0.70
N GLU A 118 18.93 2.95 -0.63
CA GLU A 118 20.15 3.68 -0.24
C GLU A 118 20.61 3.29 1.17
N THR A 119 19.70 3.28 2.12
CA THR A 119 19.99 2.84 3.49
C THR A 119 20.53 1.40 3.52
N ARG A 120 19.98 0.50 2.69
CA ARG A 120 20.46 -0.89 2.58
C ARG A 120 21.86 -0.97 1.99
N LEU A 121 22.15 -0.22 0.92
CA LEU A 121 23.46 -0.17 0.28
C LEU A 121 24.54 0.39 1.23
N GLU A 122 24.26 1.51 1.90
CA GLU A 122 25.17 2.06 2.91
C GLU A 122 25.48 1.06 4.04
N ARG A 123 24.47 0.31 4.48
CA ARG A 123 24.68 -0.71 5.50
C ARG A 123 25.61 -1.82 5.02
N ILE A 124 25.44 -2.29 3.78
CA ILE A 124 26.29 -3.30 3.16
C ILE A 124 27.73 -2.79 3.05
N GLU A 125 27.95 -1.55 2.65
CA GLU A 125 29.27 -0.93 2.57
C GLU A 125 29.95 -0.87 3.95
N LYS A 126 29.22 -0.45 4.97
CA LYS A 126 29.71 -0.42 6.36
C LYS A 126 30.06 -1.83 6.88
N GLU A 127 29.27 -2.84 6.56
CA GLU A 127 29.53 -4.24 6.92
C GLU A 127 30.80 -4.77 6.22
N ARG A 128 30.98 -4.47 4.93
CA ARG A 128 32.18 -4.82 4.17
C ARG A 128 33.45 -4.15 4.71
N ALA A 129 33.37 -2.88 5.05
CA ALA A 129 34.48 -2.15 5.64
C ALA A 129 34.95 -2.74 6.99
N ARG A 130 34.06 -3.45 7.69
CA ARG A 130 34.33 -4.18 8.94
C ARG A 130 34.79 -5.63 8.72
N GLY A 131 34.97 -6.05 7.47
CA GLY A 131 35.39 -7.42 7.11
C GLY A 131 34.26 -8.46 7.08
N ALA A 132 33.01 -8.04 7.23
CA ALA A 132 31.84 -8.92 7.13
C ALA A 132 31.36 -8.98 5.66
N ASN A 133 31.53 -10.13 5.01
CA ASN A 133 31.04 -10.39 3.65
C ASN A 133 29.76 -11.22 3.69
N SER A 134 28.71 -10.71 4.32
CA SER A 134 27.42 -11.41 4.46
C SER A 134 26.54 -11.34 3.21
N THR A 135 26.76 -10.34 2.35
CA THR A 135 25.92 -10.08 1.18
C THR A 135 26.61 -10.54 -0.11
N SER A 136 25.88 -11.30 -0.95
CA SER A 136 26.43 -11.83 -2.20
C SER A 136 26.66 -10.72 -3.24
N ALA A 137 27.65 -10.92 -4.14
CA ALA A 137 27.89 -9.99 -5.23
C ALA A 137 26.67 -9.83 -6.16
N ARG A 138 25.88 -10.91 -6.31
CA ARG A 138 24.64 -10.90 -7.10
C ARG A 138 23.56 -10.01 -6.47
N GLU A 139 23.39 -10.07 -5.13
CA GLU A 139 22.44 -9.20 -4.41
C GLU A 139 22.81 -7.73 -4.58
N ILE A 140 24.09 -7.40 -4.48
CA ILE A 140 24.55 -6.03 -4.63
C ILE A 140 24.34 -5.51 -6.05
N ALA A 141 24.64 -6.33 -7.06
CA ALA A 141 24.37 -5.96 -8.45
C ALA A 141 22.88 -5.68 -8.70
N LEU A 142 21.99 -6.51 -8.12
CA LEU A 142 20.54 -6.33 -8.20
C LEU A 142 20.10 -5.04 -7.51
N LEU A 143 20.64 -4.74 -6.32
CA LEU A 143 20.32 -3.50 -5.61
C LEU A 143 20.75 -2.25 -6.42
N HIS A 144 21.89 -2.31 -7.13
CA HIS A 144 22.29 -1.22 -8.01
C HIS A 144 21.36 -1.07 -9.22
N GLN A 145 20.90 -2.17 -9.83
CA GLN A 145 19.92 -2.12 -10.91
C GLN A 145 18.60 -1.50 -10.44
N PHE A 146 18.13 -1.86 -9.25
CA PHE A 146 16.94 -1.25 -8.66
C PHE A 146 17.12 0.25 -8.40
N LYS A 147 18.30 0.65 -7.91
CA LYS A 147 18.61 2.06 -7.70
C LYS A 147 18.56 2.85 -9.02
N GLU A 148 19.18 2.33 -10.06
CA GLU A 148 19.18 2.95 -11.39
C GLU A 148 17.76 3.10 -11.98
N ALA A 149 16.90 2.06 -11.82
CA ALA A 149 15.52 2.12 -12.26
C ALA A 149 14.73 3.20 -11.51
N LEU A 150 14.87 3.28 -10.18
CA LEU A 150 14.19 4.29 -9.37
C LEU A 150 14.68 5.72 -9.67
N GLU A 151 15.97 5.91 -9.97
CA GLU A 151 16.53 7.19 -10.43
C GLU A 151 15.96 7.63 -11.78
N GLN A 152 15.50 6.68 -12.61
CA GLN A 152 14.79 6.93 -13.86
C GLN A 152 13.28 7.04 -13.69
N GLU A 153 12.80 7.19 -12.46
CA GLU A 153 11.38 7.22 -12.09
C GLU A 153 10.61 5.95 -12.52
N GLN A 154 11.32 4.84 -12.73
CA GLN A 154 10.69 3.56 -13.04
C GLN A 154 10.39 2.80 -11.74
N PRO A 155 9.11 2.50 -11.44
CA PRO A 155 8.77 1.75 -10.24
C PRO A 155 9.21 0.28 -10.35
N LEU A 156 9.65 -0.32 -9.24
CA LEU A 156 10.23 -1.68 -9.23
C LEU A 156 9.26 -2.77 -9.74
N TRP A 157 7.96 -2.59 -9.58
CA TRP A 157 6.95 -3.52 -10.10
C TRP A 157 6.84 -3.53 -11.63
N ALA A 158 7.39 -2.53 -12.31
CA ALA A 158 7.40 -2.43 -13.79
C ALA A 158 8.71 -2.97 -14.40
N MET A 159 9.65 -3.47 -13.58
CA MET A 159 10.86 -4.12 -14.05
C MET A 159 10.55 -5.57 -14.45
N GLU A 160 11.07 -6.01 -15.60
CA GLU A 160 11.01 -7.40 -16.10
C GLU A 160 12.13 -8.28 -15.53
#